data_a8428a7bafa30f79c9f40bff45e6b153
#
_entry.id   a8428a7bafa30f79c9f40bff45e6b153
#
_cell.length_a   1.000
_cell.length_b   1.000
_cell.length_c   1.000
_cell.angle_alpha   90.00
_cell.angle_beta   90.00
_cell.angle_gamma   90.00
#
_symmetry.space_group_name_H-M   'P 1'
#
loop_
_entity.id
_entity.type
_entity.pdbx_description
1 polymer ?
#
loop_
_entity_poly.entity_id
_entity_poly.type
_entity_poly.pdbx_seq_one_letter_code
_entity_poly.pdbx_strand_id
1 'polypeptide(L)'
;MRKKIFLTLAILWMCVIFYMSNQPSHISSAQSSGVINALSNVPVIGAAIDIMMVNGIAQFVIRKSAHMFSYAILAILWFMSIYESNKYIKKTFITSLFFTFIYACTDEVHQLFIPGRSGEIRDILVDSTGAIIGLCVLVLIIKFVNKKKL
;
A
#
# COMPACT_ATOMS: atom_id res chain seq x y z
N MET A 1 18.16 14.52 -11.13
CA MET A 1 16.91 15.14 -10.63
C MET A 1 15.80 14.13 -10.37
N ARG A 2 15.37 13.32 -11.33
CA ARG A 2 14.24 12.37 -11.18
C ARG A 2 14.33 11.45 -9.95
N LYS A 3 15.48 10.77 -9.71
CA LYS A 3 15.66 9.88 -8.56
C LYS A 3 15.47 10.59 -7.21
N LYS A 4 16.01 11.81 -7.07
CA LYS A 4 15.85 12.60 -5.84
C LYS A 4 14.38 12.96 -5.58
N ILE A 5 13.62 13.29 -6.62
CA ILE A 5 12.18 13.59 -6.51
C ILE A 5 11.43 12.36 -5.98
N PHE A 6 11.65 11.17 -6.58
CA PHE A 6 11.00 9.95 -6.12
C PHE A 6 11.41 9.54 -4.70
N LEU A 7 12.67 9.76 -4.33
CA LEU A 7 13.13 9.55 -2.96
C LEU A 7 12.39 10.46 -1.97
N THR A 8 12.29 11.76 -2.29
CA THR A 8 11.53 12.71 -1.47
C THR A 8 10.06 12.30 -1.36
N LEU A 9 9.44 11.89 -2.48
CA LEU A 9 8.06 11.40 -2.48
C LEU A 9 7.89 10.11 -1.66
N ALA A 10 8.85 9.19 -1.68
CA ALA A 10 8.83 8.00 -0.84
C ALA A 10 8.85 8.36 0.65
N ILE A 11 9.72 9.28 1.05
CA ILE A 11 9.80 9.73 2.45
C ILE A 11 8.51 10.44 2.86
N LEU A 12 7.97 11.33 2.04
CA LEU A 12 6.69 11.99 2.32
C LEU A 12 5.55 10.97 2.43
N TRP A 13 5.54 9.94 1.57
CA TRP A 13 4.54 8.88 1.63
C TRP A 13 4.66 8.02 2.89
N MET A 14 5.88 7.75 3.34
CA MET A 14 6.11 7.11 4.65
C MET A 14 5.51 7.95 5.79
N CYS A 15 5.66 9.28 5.76
CA CYS A 15 5.01 10.16 6.74
C CYS A 15 3.48 10.08 6.67
N VAL A 16 2.89 9.95 5.47
CA VAL A 16 1.43 9.75 5.31
C VAL A 16 1.00 8.42 5.92
N ILE A 17 1.70 7.32 5.61
CA ILE A 17 1.40 6.01 6.21
C ILE A 17 1.51 6.10 7.73
N PHE A 18 2.59 6.66 8.26
CA PHE A 18 2.78 6.83 9.71
C PHE A 18 1.63 7.61 10.34
N TYR A 19 1.22 8.74 9.74
CA TYR A 19 0.09 9.53 10.23
C TYR A 19 -1.21 8.73 10.26
N MET A 20 -1.50 7.94 9.22
CA MET A 20 -2.70 7.09 9.15
C MET A 20 -2.63 5.93 10.16
N SER A 21 -1.46 5.32 10.32
CA SER A 21 -1.22 4.25 11.30
C SER A 21 -1.28 4.73 12.75
N ASN A 22 -0.94 5.99 13.00
CA ASN A 22 -1.00 6.63 14.31
C ASN A 22 -2.43 6.94 14.79
N GLN A 23 -3.45 6.71 13.94
CA GLN A 23 -4.84 6.95 14.34
C GLN A 23 -5.36 5.80 15.21
N PRO A 24 -6.01 6.09 16.37
CA PRO A 24 -6.71 5.10 17.17
C PRO A 24 -7.74 4.30 16.35
N SER A 25 -8.04 3.08 16.79
CA SER A 25 -8.89 2.16 16.02
C SER A 25 -10.29 2.73 15.72
N HIS A 26 -10.89 3.50 16.64
CA HIS A 26 -12.20 4.11 16.44
C HIS A 26 -12.21 5.16 15.31
N ILE A 27 -11.13 5.96 15.17
CA ILE A 27 -10.99 6.94 14.07
C ILE A 27 -10.79 6.19 12.75
N SER A 28 -9.92 5.18 12.72
CA SER A 28 -9.70 4.34 11.54
C SER A 28 -10.98 3.65 11.08
N SER A 29 -11.82 3.18 12.02
CA SER A 29 -13.12 2.58 11.71
C SER A 29 -14.11 3.61 11.14
N ALA A 30 -14.15 4.82 11.70
CA ALA A 30 -14.97 5.90 11.16
C ALA A 30 -14.58 6.28 9.73
N GLN A 31 -13.28 6.36 9.44
CA GLN A 31 -12.76 6.60 8.08
C GLN A 31 -13.17 5.48 7.12
N SER A 32 -13.04 4.22 7.53
CA SER A 32 -13.47 3.07 6.72
C SER A 32 -14.97 3.10 6.44
N SER A 33 -15.79 3.48 7.43
CA SER A 33 -17.24 3.65 7.25
C SER A 33 -17.57 4.76 6.26
N GLY A 34 -16.83 5.87 6.29
CA GLY A 34 -16.97 6.95 5.31
C GLY A 34 -16.69 6.48 3.87
N VAL A 35 -15.63 5.68 3.68
CA VAL A 35 -15.31 5.09 2.38
C VAL A 35 -16.40 4.10 1.94
N ILE A 36 -16.89 3.24 2.84
CA ILE A 36 -17.98 2.29 2.58
C ILE A 36 -19.21 3.06 2.07
N ASN A 37 -19.64 4.10 2.79
CA ASN A 37 -20.81 4.90 2.42
C ASN A 37 -20.65 5.57 1.05
N ALA A 38 -19.46 6.08 0.73
CA ALA A 38 -19.17 6.67 -0.57
C ALA A 38 -19.24 5.63 -1.72
N LEU A 39 -18.69 4.44 -1.50
CA LEU A 39 -18.66 3.37 -2.50
C LEU A 39 -20.00 2.65 -2.67
N SER A 40 -20.86 2.60 -1.63
CA SER A 40 -22.21 2.01 -1.70
C SER A 40 -23.11 2.71 -2.70
N ASN A 41 -22.82 3.97 -3.04
CA ASN A 41 -23.56 4.71 -4.06
C ASN A 41 -23.20 4.34 -5.52
N VAL A 42 -22.18 3.49 -5.72
CA VAL A 42 -21.74 3.03 -7.05
C VAL A 42 -22.40 1.68 -7.35
N PRO A 43 -23.28 1.54 -8.36
CA PRO A 43 -24.19 0.40 -8.52
C PRO A 43 -23.54 -0.99 -8.41
N VAL A 44 -22.42 -1.23 -9.09
CA VAL A 44 -21.74 -2.54 -9.09
C VAL A 44 -20.94 -2.76 -7.79
N ILE A 45 -20.28 -1.72 -7.31
CA ILE A 45 -19.46 -1.76 -6.09
C ILE A 45 -20.35 -1.81 -4.86
N GLY A 46 -21.47 -1.07 -4.86
CA GLY A 46 -22.45 -1.05 -3.78
C GLY A 46 -23.01 -2.44 -3.49
N ALA A 47 -23.41 -3.18 -4.51
CA ALA A 47 -23.89 -4.56 -4.33
C ALA A 47 -22.85 -5.48 -3.66
N ALA A 48 -21.56 -5.35 -4.00
CA ALA A 48 -20.52 -6.10 -3.35
C ALA A 48 -20.29 -5.66 -1.90
N ILE A 49 -20.40 -4.36 -1.63
CA ILE A 49 -20.30 -3.79 -0.28
C ILE A 49 -21.47 -4.24 0.60
N ASP A 50 -22.69 -4.27 0.08
CA ASP A 50 -23.88 -4.73 0.81
C ASP A 50 -23.71 -6.18 1.28
N ILE A 51 -23.19 -7.07 0.42
CA ILE A 51 -22.84 -8.44 0.79
C ILE A 51 -21.80 -8.47 1.91
N MET A 52 -20.77 -7.62 1.84
CA MET A 52 -19.72 -7.53 2.87
C MET A 52 -20.26 -6.95 4.18
N MET A 53 -21.20 -6.02 4.12
CA MET A 53 -21.86 -5.44 5.30
C MET A 53 -22.73 -6.49 6.03
N VAL A 54 -23.52 -7.27 5.29
CA VAL A 54 -24.31 -8.36 5.86
C VAL A 54 -23.43 -9.38 6.59
N ASN A 55 -22.24 -9.66 6.05
CA ASN A 55 -21.27 -10.58 6.65
C ASN A 55 -20.37 -9.92 7.73
N GLY A 56 -20.51 -8.63 7.99
CA GLY A 56 -19.72 -7.89 8.99
C GLY A 56 -18.24 -7.70 8.65
N ILE A 57 -17.82 -7.93 7.40
CA ILE A 57 -16.43 -7.90 6.98
C ILE A 57 -16.03 -6.63 6.21
N ALA A 58 -16.98 -5.76 5.87
CA ALA A 58 -16.73 -4.60 5.01
C ALA A 58 -15.62 -3.69 5.54
N GLN A 59 -15.65 -3.31 6.82
CA GLN A 59 -14.62 -2.45 7.41
C GLN A 59 -13.24 -3.10 7.39
N PHE A 60 -13.16 -4.41 7.65
CA PHE A 60 -11.92 -5.17 7.59
C PHE A 60 -11.33 -5.15 6.18
N VAL A 61 -12.14 -5.48 5.16
CA VAL A 61 -11.71 -5.52 3.76
C VAL A 61 -11.26 -4.13 3.30
N ILE A 62 -12.03 -3.08 3.55
CA ILE A 62 -11.66 -1.71 3.15
C ILE A 62 -10.34 -1.28 3.80
N ARG A 63 -10.17 -1.51 5.10
CA ARG A 63 -8.92 -1.16 5.80
C ARG A 63 -7.72 -1.93 5.24
N LYS A 64 -7.84 -3.25 5.04
CA LYS A 64 -6.74 -4.04 4.49
C LYS A 64 -6.42 -3.66 3.05
N SER A 65 -7.42 -3.37 2.23
CA SER A 65 -7.21 -2.87 0.86
C SER A 65 -6.49 -1.52 0.84
N ALA A 66 -6.83 -0.61 1.76
CA ALA A 66 -6.14 0.69 1.89
C ALA A 66 -4.66 0.51 2.27
N HIS A 67 -4.34 -0.41 3.20
CA HIS A 67 -2.96 -0.79 3.54
C HIS A 67 -2.22 -1.36 2.32
N MET A 68 -2.76 -2.38 1.68
CA MET A 68 -2.18 -2.96 0.46
C MET A 68 -1.87 -1.90 -0.60
N PHE A 69 -2.81 -0.99 -0.84
CA PHE A 69 -2.65 0.08 -1.82
C PHE A 69 -1.55 1.08 -1.41
N SER A 70 -1.50 1.46 -0.13
CA SER A 70 -0.49 2.38 0.40
C SER A 70 0.92 1.80 0.29
N TYR A 71 1.09 0.52 0.59
CA TYR A 71 2.39 -0.15 0.46
C TYR A 71 2.77 -0.47 -0.99
N ALA A 72 1.80 -0.67 -1.88
CA ALA A 72 2.05 -0.73 -3.33
C ALA A 72 2.65 0.59 -3.85
N ILE A 73 2.06 1.74 -3.47
CA ILE A 73 2.59 3.07 -3.82
C ILE A 73 4.01 3.26 -3.25
N LEU A 74 4.22 2.93 -1.98
CA LEU A 74 5.54 3.06 -1.35
C LEU A 74 6.61 2.27 -2.10
N ALA A 75 6.31 1.01 -2.44
CA ALA A 75 7.23 0.14 -3.19
C ALA A 75 7.55 0.70 -4.58
N ILE A 76 6.54 1.24 -5.28
CA ILE A 76 6.70 1.91 -6.57
C ILE A 76 7.61 3.15 -6.44
N LEU A 77 7.42 3.97 -5.43
CA LEU A 77 8.24 5.16 -5.18
C LEU A 77 9.69 4.79 -4.87
N TRP A 78 9.93 3.77 -4.04
CA TRP A 78 11.26 3.21 -3.81
C TRP A 78 11.89 2.69 -5.11
N PHE A 79 11.13 1.92 -5.91
CA PHE A 79 11.60 1.42 -7.19
C PHE A 79 12.03 2.56 -8.11
N MET A 80 11.19 3.58 -8.28
CA MET A 80 11.47 4.72 -9.16
C MET A 80 12.65 5.57 -8.68
N SER A 81 12.94 5.60 -7.38
CA SER A 81 14.09 6.30 -6.81
C SER A 81 15.41 5.59 -7.10
N ILE A 82 15.41 4.25 -7.24
CA ILE A 82 16.59 3.43 -7.42
C ILE A 82 16.81 3.04 -8.90
N TYR A 83 15.72 2.91 -9.67
CA TYR A 83 15.75 2.37 -11.04
C TYR A 83 16.67 3.16 -11.97
N GLU A 84 17.57 2.46 -12.62
CA GLU A 84 18.52 3.02 -13.61
C GLU A 84 18.28 2.52 -15.03
N SER A 85 18.16 1.21 -15.19
CA SER A 85 17.99 0.58 -16.49
C SER A 85 17.39 -0.82 -16.38
N ASN A 86 16.94 -1.37 -17.51
CA ASN A 86 16.37 -2.72 -17.55
C ASN A 86 17.34 -3.81 -17.09
N LYS A 87 18.66 -3.60 -17.28
CA LYS A 87 19.70 -4.54 -16.81
C LYS A 87 19.61 -4.81 -15.31
N TYR A 88 19.20 -3.84 -14.51
CA TYR A 88 19.16 -3.93 -13.05
C TYR A 88 17.76 -4.08 -12.47
N ILE A 89 16.74 -4.33 -13.32
CA ILE A 89 15.32 -4.34 -12.90
C ILE A 89 15.05 -5.32 -11.75
N LYS A 90 15.65 -6.52 -11.79
CA LYS A 90 15.51 -7.54 -10.74
C LYS A 90 16.12 -7.08 -9.42
N LYS A 91 17.32 -6.50 -9.47
CA LYS A 91 17.98 -5.95 -8.27
C LYS A 91 17.16 -4.82 -7.67
N THR A 92 16.70 -3.89 -8.51
CA THR A 92 15.84 -2.77 -8.08
C THR A 92 14.56 -3.27 -7.44
N PHE A 93 13.91 -4.28 -8.03
CA PHE A 93 12.69 -4.90 -7.48
C PHE A 93 12.93 -5.43 -6.06
N ILE A 94 13.97 -6.25 -5.88
CA ILE A 94 14.28 -6.88 -4.58
C ILE A 94 14.64 -5.80 -3.53
N THR A 95 15.45 -4.80 -3.91
CA THR A 95 15.84 -3.73 -2.98
C THR A 95 14.64 -2.88 -2.57
N SER A 96 13.73 -2.55 -3.50
CA SER A 96 12.52 -1.79 -3.19
C SER A 96 11.56 -2.56 -2.29
N LEU A 97 11.38 -3.86 -2.57
CA LEU A 97 10.58 -4.73 -1.73
C LEU A 97 11.16 -4.83 -0.32
N PHE A 98 12.49 -4.97 -0.20
CA PHE A 98 13.17 -5.02 1.10
C PHE A 98 12.95 -3.76 1.94
N PHE A 99 13.13 -2.56 1.37
CA PHE A 99 12.88 -1.31 2.11
C PHE A 99 11.41 -1.17 2.51
N THR A 100 10.48 -1.55 1.63
CA THR A 100 9.05 -1.52 1.93
C THR A 100 8.69 -2.51 3.03
N PHE A 101 9.26 -3.73 3.00
CA PHE A 101 9.06 -4.76 4.03
C PHE A 101 9.57 -4.30 5.41
N ILE A 102 10.78 -3.73 5.47
CA ILE A 102 11.32 -3.18 6.72
C ILE A 102 10.41 -2.09 7.27
N TYR A 103 9.90 -1.22 6.39
CA TYR A 103 8.97 -0.18 6.82
C TYR A 103 7.65 -0.77 7.35
N ALA A 104 7.09 -1.80 6.70
CA ALA A 104 5.91 -2.50 7.20
C ALA A 104 6.14 -3.12 8.60
N CYS A 105 7.31 -3.72 8.83
CA CYS A 105 7.67 -4.22 10.16
C CYS A 105 7.72 -3.10 11.21
N THR A 106 8.31 -1.94 10.87
CA THR A 106 8.36 -0.79 11.80
C THR A 106 6.99 -0.20 12.09
N ASP A 107 6.11 -0.17 11.07
CA ASP A 107 4.73 0.29 11.22
C ASP A 107 3.93 -0.60 12.16
N GLU A 108 4.02 -1.93 12.01
CA GLU A 108 3.35 -2.89 12.91
C GLU A 108 3.87 -2.81 14.35
N VAL A 109 5.18 -2.64 14.54
CA VAL A 109 5.74 -2.38 15.87
C VAL A 109 5.20 -1.08 16.46
N HIS A 110 5.09 -0.02 15.65
CA HIS A 110 4.49 1.25 16.09
C HIS A 110 3.03 1.08 16.50
N GLN A 111 2.24 0.31 15.74
CA GLN A 111 0.82 0.08 16.04
C GLN A 111 0.58 -0.59 17.41
N LEU A 112 1.55 -1.32 17.98
CA LEU A 112 1.45 -1.87 19.35
C LEU A 112 1.27 -0.79 20.41
N PHE A 113 1.70 0.44 20.15
CA PHE A 113 1.60 1.57 21.06
C PHE A 113 0.37 2.44 20.84
N ILE A 114 -0.47 2.11 19.84
CA ILE A 114 -1.66 2.90 19.47
C ILE A 114 -2.92 2.30 20.13
N PRO A 115 -3.73 3.11 20.83
CA PRO A 115 -4.92 2.61 21.52
C PRO A 115 -5.90 1.89 20.59
N GLY A 116 -6.24 0.65 20.97
CA GLY A 116 -7.19 -0.21 20.23
C GLY A 116 -6.66 -0.81 18.94
N ARG A 117 -5.34 -0.69 18.67
CA ARG A 117 -4.68 -1.42 17.58
C ARG A 117 -3.88 -2.59 18.13
N SER A 118 -3.72 -3.62 17.30
CA SER A 118 -2.83 -4.76 17.53
C SER A 118 -1.82 -4.80 16.38
N GLY A 119 -0.53 -4.96 16.71
CA GLY A 119 0.48 -5.29 15.69
C GLY A 119 0.36 -6.78 15.32
N GLU A 120 0.09 -7.07 14.07
CA GLU A 120 -0.12 -8.44 13.59
C GLU A 120 0.85 -8.78 12.46
N ILE A 121 1.55 -9.91 12.58
CA ILE A 121 2.41 -10.43 11.49
C ILE A 121 1.63 -10.59 10.18
N ARG A 122 0.33 -10.91 10.29
CA ARG A 122 -0.56 -11.01 9.14
C ARG A 122 -0.66 -9.69 8.36
N ASP A 123 -0.59 -8.55 9.03
CA ASP A 123 -0.66 -7.23 8.41
C ASP A 123 0.61 -6.94 7.62
N ILE A 124 1.79 -7.32 8.12
CA ILE A 124 3.05 -7.26 7.37
C ILE A 124 2.95 -8.08 6.07
N LEU A 125 2.30 -9.26 6.10
CA LEU A 125 2.10 -10.07 4.90
C LEU A 125 1.15 -9.42 3.90
N VAL A 126 0.07 -8.80 4.36
CA VAL A 126 -0.88 -8.05 3.52
C VAL A 126 -0.18 -6.87 2.85
N ASP A 127 0.57 -6.07 3.60
CA ASP A 127 1.31 -4.92 3.11
C ASP A 127 2.40 -5.32 2.10
N SER A 128 3.14 -6.40 2.40
CA SER A 128 4.14 -6.97 1.49
C SER A 128 3.51 -7.50 0.20
N THR A 129 2.32 -8.09 0.28
CA THR A 129 1.56 -8.53 -0.90
C THR A 129 1.18 -7.36 -1.77
N GLY A 130 0.70 -6.25 -1.18
CA GLY A 130 0.45 -5.01 -1.88
C GLY A 130 1.69 -4.48 -2.60
N ALA A 131 2.84 -4.46 -1.90
CA ALA A 131 4.12 -4.05 -2.46
C ALA A 131 4.52 -4.91 -3.67
N ILE A 132 4.41 -6.23 -3.58
CA ILE A 132 4.71 -7.17 -4.68
C ILE A 132 3.82 -6.90 -5.88
N ILE A 133 2.50 -6.78 -5.68
CA ILE A 133 1.54 -6.49 -6.75
C ILE A 133 1.91 -5.18 -7.45
N GLY A 134 2.14 -4.09 -6.69
CA GLY A 134 2.51 -2.80 -7.24
C GLY A 134 3.79 -2.85 -8.07
N LEU A 135 4.82 -3.53 -7.57
CA LEU A 135 6.08 -3.72 -8.28
C LEU A 135 5.92 -4.58 -9.54
N CYS A 136 5.13 -5.66 -9.49
CA CYS A 136 4.87 -6.50 -10.66
C CYS A 136 4.18 -5.69 -11.78
N VAL A 137 3.14 -4.94 -11.45
CA VAL A 137 2.44 -4.08 -12.42
C VAL A 137 3.40 -3.06 -13.01
N LEU A 138 4.21 -2.37 -12.19
CA LEU A 138 5.19 -1.39 -12.66
C LEU A 138 6.21 -2.01 -13.63
N VAL A 139 6.77 -3.17 -13.28
CA VAL A 139 7.75 -3.88 -14.12
C VAL A 139 7.14 -4.30 -15.45
N LEU A 140 5.89 -4.77 -15.46
CA LEU A 140 5.16 -5.09 -16.70
C LEU A 140 5.00 -3.86 -17.59
N ILE A 141 4.59 -2.72 -17.01
CA ILE A 141 4.46 -1.45 -17.75
C ILE A 141 5.81 -1.04 -18.35
N ILE A 142 6.90 -1.07 -17.57
CA ILE A 142 8.25 -0.72 -18.05
C ILE A 142 8.67 -1.60 -19.23
N LYS A 143 8.47 -2.92 -19.11
CA LYS A 143 8.82 -3.86 -20.20
C LYS A 143 7.99 -3.61 -21.44
N PHE A 144 6.69 -3.36 -21.31
CA PHE A 144 5.79 -3.08 -22.41
C PHE A 144 6.18 -1.79 -23.16
N VAL A 145 6.45 -0.72 -22.43
CA VAL A 145 6.87 0.57 -22.99
C VAL A 145 8.22 0.45 -23.72
N ASN A 146 9.16 -0.30 -23.13
CA ASN A 146 10.48 -0.47 -23.76
C ASN A 146 10.44 -1.37 -25.00
N LYS A 147 9.53 -2.35 -25.07
CA LYS A 147 9.32 -3.18 -26.26
C LYS A 147 8.78 -2.37 -27.46
N LYS A 148 8.02 -1.31 -27.21
CA LYS A 148 7.47 -0.44 -28.28
C LYS A 148 8.50 0.57 -28.84
N LYS A 149 9.67 0.69 -28.21
CA LYS A 149 10.73 1.63 -28.64
C LYS A 149 11.81 0.96 -29.49
N LEU A 150 11.73 -0.36 -29.70
CA LEU A 150 12.57 -1.18 -30.57
C LEU A 150 11.82 -1.48 -31.87
#